data_5207e3fccc41f50fe2fcd42a67dd0b21
#
_entry.id   5207e3fccc41f50fe2fcd42a67dd0b21
#
_cell.length_a   1.000
_cell.length_b   1.000
_cell.length_c   1.000
_cell.angle_alpha   90.00
_cell.angle_beta   90.00
_cell.angle_gamma   90.00
#
_symmetry.space_group_name_H-M   'P 1'
#
loop_
_entity.id
_entity.type
_entity.pdbx_description
1 polymer ?
#
loop_
_entity_poly.entity_id
_entity_poly.type
_entity_poly.pdbx_seq_one_letter_code
_entity_poly.pdbx_strand_id
1 'polypeptide(L)'
;MRAGALVILMAATPALAQDLPPSGVMPTLFDLILEPDSSLARFRFLRADLASLGHAAVARDFQWLCENFALPELAAEGWAAGQVVISLHDREVPFGASDPEAVQFFEGYAVEDGTCVWEPF
;
A
#
# COMPACT_ATOMS: atom_id res chain seq x y z
N MET A 1 -26.20 33.48 27.48
CA MET A 1 -25.91 33.17 27.33
C MET A 1 -25.61 32.28 26.87
N ARG A 2 -25.33 31.91 26.46
CA ARG A 2 -25.05 31.24 26.15
C ARG A 2 -24.68 30.48 25.54
N ALA A 3 -24.56 30.18 25.18
CA ALA A 3 -24.28 29.73 24.63
C ALA A 3 -23.80 28.82 24.21
N GLY A 4 -23.65 28.47 23.98
CA GLY A 4 -23.13 27.77 23.63
C GLY A 4 -22.78 26.94 23.01
N ALA A 5 -22.66 26.59 22.76
CA ALA A 5 -22.29 25.94 22.19
C ALA A 5 -21.79 25.12 21.75
N LEU A 6 -21.64 24.79 21.47
CA LEU A 6 -21.21 24.18 20.93
C LEU A 6 -20.94 23.24 20.40
N VAL A 7 -20.90 22.92 20.08
CA VAL A 7 -20.77 22.19 19.50
C VAL A 7 -20.08 21.45 19.01
N ILE A 8 -19.88 21.10 18.69
CA ILE A 8 -19.28 20.52 18.14
C ILE A 8 -19.15 19.51 17.69
N LEU A 9 -19.16 19.20 17.22
CA LEU A 9 -19.06 18.40 16.74
C LEU A 9 -18.47 17.74 16.18
N MET A 10 -18.23 17.50 16.00
CA MET A 10 -17.76 16.99 15.41
C MET A 10 -17.70 16.21 14.84
N ALA A 11 -17.47 16.32 14.70
CA ALA A 11 -17.54 15.79 13.86
C ALA A 11 -17.10 14.61 13.47
N ALA A 12 -17.58 13.99 13.34
CA ALA A 12 -17.34 12.84 13.04
C ALA A 12 -16.68 12.61 11.87
N THR A 13 -15.76 12.08 11.74
CA THR A 13 -15.24 11.89 10.60
C THR A 13 -15.29 10.57 10.18
N PRO A 14 -15.80 10.23 9.14
CA PRO A 14 -15.99 8.93 8.65
C PRO A 14 -14.82 8.46 7.86
N ALA A 15 -13.70 8.67 8.30
CA ALA A 15 -12.56 8.35 7.55
C ALA A 15 -12.27 6.88 7.47
N LEU A 16 -12.91 6.05 8.26
CA LEU A 16 -12.53 4.66 8.34
C LEU A 16 -12.65 3.93 7.02
N ALA A 17 -13.65 4.29 6.20
CA ALA A 17 -13.81 3.61 4.94
C ALA A 17 -12.67 3.90 3.99
N GLN A 18 -11.97 5.02 4.20
CA GLN A 18 -10.86 5.39 3.35
C GLN A 18 -9.55 4.81 3.84
N ASP A 19 -9.53 4.23 5.02
CA ASP A 19 -8.32 3.70 5.60
C ASP A 19 -8.06 2.25 5.22
N LEU A 20 -8.92 1.66 4.42
CA LEU A 20 -8.81 0.28 4.00
C LEU A 20 -8.77 0.18 2.49
N PRO A 21 -8.00 -0.76 1.95
CA PRO A 21 -8.02 -1.01 0.51
C PRO A 21 -9.38 -1.55 0.07
N PRO A 22 -9.65 -1.57 -1.24
CA PRO A 22 -10.95 -2.01 -1.76
C PRO A 22 -11.40 -3.39 -1.29
N SER A 23 -10.49 -4.33 -1.05
CA SER A 23 -10.87 -5.65 -0.56
C SER A 23 -11.32 -5.63 0.90
N GLY A 24 -11.11 -4.51 1.61
CA GLY A 24 -11.54 -4.36 2.99
C GLY A 24 -10.55 -4.85 4.04
N VAL A 25 -9.40 -5.33 3.65
CA VAL A 25 -8.39 -5.84 4.58
C VAL A 25 -7.06 -5.17 4.31
N MET A 26 -6.49 -4.54 5.35
CA MET A 26 -5.17 -3.93 5.24
C MET A 26 -4.11 -5.01 5.46
N PRO A 27 -3.25 -5.26 4.48
CA PRO A 27 -2.17 -6.23 4.68
C PRO A 27 -1.09 -5.65 5.60
N THR A 28 -0.19 -6.48 6.07
CA THR A 28 0.88 -6.07 6.97
C THR A 28 2.16 -5.84 6.19
N LEU A 29 2.73 -4.65 6.31
CA LEU A 29 4.04 -4.39 5.70
C LEU A 29 5.08 -5.17 6.49
N PHE A 30 5.81 -6.07 5.82
CA PHE A 30 6.87 -6.82 6.50
C PHE A 30 8.26 -6.46 5.97
N ASP A 31 8.35 -5.74 4.87
CA ASP A 31 9.66 -5.40 4.30
C ASP A 31 9.53 -4.16 3.41
N LEU A 32 10.46 -3.24 3.56
CA LEU A 32 10.54 -2.04 2.74
C LEU A 32 11.97 -1.94 2.24
N ILE A 33 12.13 -1.95 0.92
CA ILE A 33 13.46 -1.90 0.31
C ILE A 33 13.55 -0.63 -0.53
N LEU A 34 14.53 0.20 -0.21
CA LEU A 34 14.77 1.44 -0.93
C LEU A 34 16.02 1.27 -1.77
N GLU A 35 15.90 1.54 -3.07
CA GLU A 35 17.00 1.45 -4.02
C GLU A 35 17.29 2.85 -4.55
N PRO A 36 18.18 3.59 -3.90
CA PRO A 36 18.37 5.00 -4.25
C PRO A 36 18.92 5.21 -5.66
N ASP A 37 19.72 4.30 -6.17
CA ASP A 37 20.32 4.48 -7.50
C ASP A 37 19.25 4.48 -8.59
N SER A 38 18.14 3.80 -8.40
CA SER A 38 17.05 3.75 -9.37
C SER A 38 15.81 4.49 -8.90
N SER A 39 15.88 5.15 -7.74
CA SER A 39 14.75 5.84 -7.13
C SER A 39 13.53 4.92 -7.00
N LEU A 40 13.77 3.67 -6.65
CA LEU A 40 12.74 2.66 -6.57
C LEU A 40 12.50 2.26 -5.12
N ALA A 41 11.24 2.21 -4.71
CA ALA A 41 10.85 1.74 -3.38
C ALA A 41 9.98 0.50 -3.54
N ARG A 42 10.31 -0.56 -2.78
CA ARG A 42 9.56 -1.82 -2.82
C ARG A 42 8.86 -2.01 -1.48
N PHE A 43 7.54 -2.05 -1.52
CA PHE A 43 6.72 -2.27 -0.32
C PHE A 43 6.18 -3.70 -0.40
N ARG A 44 6.59 -4.54 0.53
CA ARG A 44 6.27 -5.97 0.53
C ARG A 44 5.34 -6.25 1.70
N PHE A 45 4.14 -6.71 1.37
CA PHE A 45 3.07 -6.90 2.37
C PHE A 45 2.72 -8.36 2.53
N LEU A 46 2.44 -8.74 3.78
CA LEU A 46 1.96 -10.07 4.12
C LEU A 46 0.43 -10.08 4.13
N ARG A 47 -0.13 -11.03 3.43
CA ARG A 47 -1.57 -11.29 3.47
C ARG A 47 -1.77 -12.80 3.43
N ALA A 48 -1.97 -13.38 4.61
CA ALA A 48 -1.95 -14.84 4.77
C ALA A 48 -3.01 -15.58 3.97
N ASP A 49 -4.15 -14.92 3.66
CA ASP A 49 -5.23 -15.55 2.91
C ASP A 49 -5.12 -15.40 1.39
N LEU A 50 -3.98 -14.90 0.92
CA LEU A 50 -3.81 -14.55 -0.49
C LEU A 50 -4.05 -15.74 -1.43
N ALA A 51 -3.60 -16.92 -1.04
CA ALA A 51 -3.73 -18.11 -1.87
C ALA A 51 -5.19 -18.47 -2.14
N SER A 52 -6.07 -18.25 -1.17
CA SER A 52 -7.48 -18.57 -1.33
C SER A 52 -8.25 -17.49 -2.08
N LEU A 53 -7.70 -16.27 -2.16
CA LEU A 53 -8.36 -15.17 -2.83
C LEU A 53 -8.05 -15.10 -4.32
N GLY A 54 -6.80 -15.27 -4.66
CA GLY A 54 -6.34 -15.08 -6.03
C GLY A 54 -6.15 -13.62 -6.38
N HIS A 55 -5.49 -13.35 -7.51
CA HIS A 55 -5.11 -12.01 -7.93
C HIS A 55 -6.31 -11.10 -8.15
N ALA A 56 -7.35 -11.59 -8.81
CA ALA A 56 -8.48 -10.74 -9.17
C ALA A 56 -9.15 -10.12 -7.94
N ALA A 57 -9.18 -10.84 -6.83
CA ALA A 57 -9.83 -10.35 -5.61
C ALA A 57 -9.08 -9.20 -4.96
N VAL A 58 -7.78 -9.08 -5.21
CA VAL A 58 -6.94 -8.06 -4.61
C VAL A 58 -6.36 -7.08 -5.63
N ALA A 59 -6.73 -7.22 -6.90
CA ALA A 59 -6.11 -6.42 -7.95
C ALA A 59 -6.21 -4.93 -7.72
N ARG A 60 -7.32 -4.46 -7.18
CA ARG A 60 -7.52 -3.02 -6.95
C ARG A 60 -6.83 -2.53 -5.69
N ASP A 61 -6.39 -3.43 -4.84
CA ASP A 61 -5.69 -3.04 -3.62
C ASP A 61 -4.32 -2.47 -3.90
N PHE A 62 -3.67 -2.90 -4.98
CA PHE A 62 -2.31 -2.46 -5.30
C PHE A 62 -2.24 -0.96 -5.55
N GLN A 63 -3.16 -0.43 -6.35
CA GLN A 63 -3.22 1.01 -6.61
C GLN A 63 -3.45 1.77 -5.32
N TRP A 64 -4.40 1.29 -4.54
CA TRP A 64 -4.74 1.91 -3.26
C TRP A 64 -3.54 1.92 -2.32
N LEU A 65 -2.83 0.80 -2.22
CA LEU A 65 -1.65 0.70 -1.34
C LEU A 65 -0.55 1.66 -1.81
N CYS A 66 -0.37 1.79 -3.11
CA CYS A 66 0.62 2.71 -3.63
C CYS A 66 0.27 4.14 -3.23
N GLU A 67 -0.96 4.57 -3.45
CA GLU A 67 -1.33 5.98 -3.24
C GLU A 67 -1.64 6.32 -1.79
N ASN A 68 -2.20 5.39 -1.04
CA ASN A 68 -2.65 5.70 0.31
C ASN A 68 -1.71 5.21 1.41
N PHE A 69 -0.78 4.35 1.10
CA PHE A 69 0.20 3.87 2.06
C PHE A 69 1.63 4.24 1.65
N ALA A 70 2.05 3.80 0.46
CA ALA A 70 3.45 3.95 0.07
C ALA A 70 3.87 5.41 -0.09
N LEU A 71 3.11 6.20 -0.85
CA LEU A 71 3.49 7.59 -1.08
C LEU A 71 3.49 8.41 0.21
N PRO A 72 2.49 8.28 1.11
CA PRO A 72 2.55 9.00 2.37
C PRO A 72 3.73 8.58 3.24
N GLU A 73 4.06 7.28 3.28
CA GLU A 73 5.20 6.81 4.07
C GLU A 73 6.50 7.37 3.54
N LEU A 74 6.69 7.37 2.23
CA LEU A 74 7.90 7.91 1.62
C LEU A 74 8.01 9.41 1.85
N ALA A 75 6.87 10.12 1.78
CA ALA A 75 6.87 11.55 2.04
C ALA A 75 7.27 11.86 3.48
N ALA A 76 6.78 11.06 4.43
CA ALA A 76 7.13 11.24 5.83
C ALA A 76 8.63 11.04 6.08
N GLU A 77 9.26 10.16 5.29
CA GLU A 77 10.69 9.91 5.39
C GLU A 77 11.52 10.88 4.54
N GLY A 78 10.89 11.76 3.79
CA GLY A 78 11.60 12.66 2.90
C GLY A 78 12.26 11.96 1.72
N TRP A 79 11.75 10.79 1.31
CA TRP A 79 12.35 9.98 0.27
C TRP A 79 11.54 10.11 -1.01
N ALA A 80 12.17 10.62 -2.08
CA ALA A 80 11.48 10.84 -3.34
C ALA A 80 11.63 9.61 -4.23
N ALA A 81 10.52 8.94 -4.51
CA ALA A 81 10.50 7.78 -5.37
C ALA A 81 10.10 8.16 -6.79
N GLY A 82 10.80 7.60 -7.77
CA GLY A 82 10.37 7.66 -9.17
C GLY A 82 9.49 6.48 -9.51
N GLN A 83 9.68 5.36 -8.81
CA GLN A 83 8.91 4.14 -9.02
C GLN A 83 8.63 3.47 -7.70
N VAL A 84 7.49 2.80 -7.61
CA VAL A 84 7.10 2.01 -6.44
C VAL A 84 6.63 0.64 -6.93
N VAL A 85 7.12 -0.40 -6.28
CA VAL A 85 6.61 -1.75 -6.50
C VAL A 85 5.84 -2.14 -5.24
N ILE A 86 4.60 -2.59 -5.43
CA ILE A 86 3.79 -3.13 -4.35
C ILE A 86 3.70 -4.62 -4.56
N SER A 87 3.96 -5.39 -3.51
CA SER A 87 3.79 -6.84 -3.61
C SER A 87 3.03 -7.39 -2.42
N LEU A 88 2.23 -8.39 -2.68
CA LEU A 88 1.48 -9.12 -1.67
C LEU A 88 2.01 -10.54 -1.63
N HIS A 89 2.19 -11.08 -0.43
CA HIS A 89 2.79 -12.39 -0.19
C HIS A 89 1.96 -13.14 0.84
N ASP A 90 1.74 -14.42 0.63
CA ASP A 90 1.01 -15.20 1.63
C ASP A 90 1.89 -15.61 2.81
N ARG A 91 3.19 -15.39 2.70
CA ARG A 91 4.17 -15.64 3.76
C ARG A 91 5.37 -14.72 3.55
N GLU A 92 6.16 -14.55 4.60
CA GLU A 92 7.34 -13.71 4.50
C GLU A 92 8.43 -14.46 3.75
N VAL A 93 8.67 -14.06 2.51
CA VAL A 93 9.72 -14.64 1.67
C VAL A 93 10.89 -13.66 1.66
N PRO A 94 12.11 -14.10 1.98
CA PRO A 94 13.25 -13.20 1.90
C PRO A 94 13.41 -12.63 0.50
N PHE A 95 13.80 -11.38 0.41
CA PHE A 95 13.91 -10.71 -0.88
C PHE A 95 14.93 -11.43 -1.77
N GLY A 96 14.53 -11.70 -3.00
CA GLY A 96 15.41 -12.40 -3.94
C GLY A 96 15.39 -13.92 -3.80
N ALA A 97 14.72 -14.44 -2.78
CA ALA A 97 14.64 -15.89 -2.60
C ALA A 97 13.54 -16.47 -3.48
N SER A 98 13.70 -17.74 -3.81
CA SER A 98 12.70 -18.48 -4.55
C SER A 98 11.96 -19.39 -3.59
N ASP A 99 10.63 -19.28 -3.54
CA ASP A 99 9.79 -20.17 -2.75
C ASP A 99 8.61 -20.59 -3.61
N PRO A 100 8.67 -21.77 -4.21
CA PRO A 100 7.64 -22.20 -5.15
C PRO A 100 6.27 -22.44 -4.49
N GLU A 101 6.21 -22.54 -3.16
CA GLU A 101 4.95 -22.72 -2.46
C GLU A 101 4.30 -21.40 -2.09
N ALA A 102 5.04 -20.31 -2.14
CA ALA A 102 4.50 -19.01 -1.79
C ALA A 102 3.65 -18.45 -2.93
N VAL A 103 2.53 -17.82 -2.54
CA VAL A 103 1.72 -17.08 -3.50
C VAL A 103 2.13 -15.63 -3.38
N GLN A 104 2.55 -15.02 -4.48
CA GLN A 104 3.07 -13.67 -4.50
C GLN A 104 2.58 -12.96 -5.73
N PHE A 105 2.09 -11.72 -5.55
CA PHE A 105 1.66 -10.87 -6.67
C PHE A 105 2.40 -9.55 -6.59
N PHE A 106 2.81 -9.02 -7.74
CA PHE A 106 3.63 -7.83 -7.84
C PHE A 106 3.02 -6.86 -8.84
N GLU A 107 2.98 -5.58 -8.50
CA GLU A 107 2.58 -4.53 -9.44
C GLU A 107 3.53 -3.35 -9.31
N GLY A 108 3.87 -2.75 -10.46
CA GLY A 108 4.78 -1.62 -10.49
C GLY A 108 4.08 -0.34 -10.93
N TYR A 109 4.57 0.78 -10.41
CA TYR A 109 4.00 2.10 -10.67
C TYR A 109 5.09 3.13 -10.87
N ALA A 110 4.87 4.03 -11.81
CA ALA A 110 5.65 5.26 -11.88
C ALA A 110 4.96 6.28 -10.98
N VAL A 111 5.75 7.09 -10.30
CA VAL A 111 5.20 8.15 -9.44
C VAL A 111 5.22 9.45 -10.24
N GLU A 112 4.03 10.00 -10.51
CA GLU A 112 3.88 11.22 -11.29
C GLU A 112 2.93 12.16 -10.60
N ASP A 113 3.42 13.34 -10.21
CA ASP A 113 2.60 14.37 -9.58
C ASP A 113 1.84 13.85 -8.35
N GLY A 114 2.50 13.05 -7.53
CA GLY A 114 1.90 12.53 -6.31
C GLY A 114 0.89 11.42 -6.51
N THR A 115 0.85 10.82 -7.70
CA THR A 115 -0.04 9.70 -7.99
C THR A 115 0.76 8.51 -8.49
N CYS A 116 0.17 7.34 -8.44
CA CYS A 116 0.80 6.10 -8.91
C CYS A 116 0.21 5.73 -10.25
N VAL A 117 1.06 5.71 -11.28
CA VAL A 117 0.64 5.37 -12.64
C VAL A 117 1.14 3.94 -12.93
N TRP A 118 0.21 3.04 -13.18
CA TRP A 118 0.53 1.63 -13.37
C TRP A 118 1.48 1.43 -14.55
N GLU A 119 2.52 0.61 -14.32
CA GLU A 119 3.47 0.23 -15.35
C GLU A 119 3.56 -1.29 -15.38
N PRO A 120 3.26 -1.94 -16.50
CA PRO A 120 3.46 -3.38 -16.58
C PRO A 120 4.94 -3.73 -16.54
N PHE A 121 5.25 -4.88 -15.97
CA PHE A 121 6.61 -5.39 -15.95
C PHE A 121 7.04 -5.89 -17.30
#